data_2a0e9b19d52be85184763c48e22aa208
#
_entry.id   2a0e9b19d52be85184763c48e22aa208
#
_cell.length_a   1.000
_cell.length_b   1.000
_cell.length_c   1.000
_cell.angle_alpha   90.00
_cell.angle_beta   90.00
_cell.angle_gamma   90.00
#
_symmetry.space_group_name_H-M   'P 1'
#
loop_
_entity.id
_entity.type
_entity.pdbx_description
1 polymer ?
#
loop_
_entity_poly.entity_id
_entity_poly.type
_entity_poly.pdbx_seq_one_letter_code
_entity_poly.pdbx_strand_id
1 'polypeptide(L)'
;MSPEVTGAGPRLHAAVLAWFDDVGRDLPWRDPDCSPWGVYLSEVMSQQTPVARVLPVWERWLERWPTPADLAADSPGEAVRMWDRLGYPRRALRLWESAAAMVERHDGQVPRDHDDLLALPGVGPYTAAAVASFAFGDPRTVVDTNVRRVLARTVSGTQHAAPALTAAEMRLADASMPADRDAANRWNAASMELGALVCTARAPRC
;
A
#
# COMPACT_ATOMS: atom_id res chain seq x y z
N MET A 1 33.67 5.07 -5.40
CA MET A 1 32.77 4.02 -5.88
C MET A 1 31.94 3.57 -4.69
N SER A 2 30.65 3.93 -4.65
CA SER A 2 29.75 3.35 -3.62
C SER A 2 29.61 1.85 -3.91
N PRO A 3 29.63 0.97 -2.91
CA PRO A 3 29.42 -0.46 -3.13
C PRO A 3 28.07 -0.67 -3.82
N GLU A 4 28.05 -1.51 -4.83
CA GLU A 4 26.84 -1.90 -5.54
C GLU A 4 25.90 -2.59 -4.53
N VAL A 5 24.69 -2.06 -4.38
CA VAL A 5 23.70 -2.61 -3.45
C VAL A 5 23.09 -3.86 -4.10
N THR A 6 23.47 -5.04 -3.61
CA THR A 6 22.87 -6.30 -4.05
C THR A 6 21.51 -6.47 -3.38
N GLY A 7 20.44 -6.46 -4.17
CA GLY A 7 19.08 -6.67 -3.73
C GLY A 7 18.67 -8.14 -3.63
N ALA A 8 17.37 -8.38 -3.49
CA ALA A 8 16.77 -9.70 -3.54
C ALA A 8 17.01 -10.35 -4.92
N GLY A 9 17.54 -11.55 -4.92
CA GLY A 9 17.83 -12.26 -6.15
C GLY A 9 16.64 -13.09 -6.67
N PRO A 10 16.72 -13.62 -7.91
CA PRO A 10 15.63 -14.35 -8.56
C PRO A 10 15.09 -15.54 -7.76
N ARG A 11 15.95 -16.21 -6.97
CA ARG A 11 15.53 -17.33 -6.11
C ARG A 11 14.57 -16.87 -4.99
N LEU A 12 14.87 -15.72 -4.38
CA LEU A 12 14.00 -15.16 -3.33
C LEU A 12 12.68 -14.66 -3.94
N HIS A 13 12.73 -14.02 -5.12
CA HIS A 13 11.51 -13.62 -5.84
C HIS A 13 10.62 -14.83 -6.11
N ALA A 14 11.16 -15.89 -6.73
CA ALA A 14 10.40 -17.08 -7.06
C ALA A 14 9.77 -17.75 -5.82
N ALA A 15 10.55 -17.86 -4.73
CA ALA A 15 10.05 -18.48 -3.50
C ALA A 15 8.94 -17.66 -2.84
N VAL A 16 9.09 -16.33 -2.76
CA VAL A 16 8.10 -15.45 -2.12
C VAL A 16 6.83 -15.33 -2.95
N LEU A 17 6.96 -15.24 -4.28
CA LEU A 17 5.80 -15.17 -5.18
C LEU A 17 5.02 -16.48 -5.18
N ALA A 18 5.68 -17.65 -5.24
CA ALA A 18 5.02 -18.95 -5.16
C ALA A 18 4.31 -19.14 -3.80
N TRP A 19 4.96 -18.73 -2.70
CA TRP A 19 4.33 -18.73 -1.38
C TRP A 19 3.10 -17.82 -1.34
N PHE A 20 3.18 -16.63 -1.94
CA PHE A 20 2.08 -15.69 -1.96
C PHE A 20 0.88 -16.19 -2.77
N ASP A 21 1.12 -16.93 -3.86
CA ASP A 21 0.07 -17.56 -4.66
C ASP A 21 -0.68 -18.67 -3.89
N ASP A 22 0.02 -19.36 -3.00
CA ASP A 22 -0.56 -20.49 -2.23
C ASP A 22 -1.31 -20.02 -0.96
N VAL A 23 -0.75 -19.03 -0.24
CA VAL A 23 -1.23 -18.68 1.11
C VAL A 23 -1.52 -17.19 1.31
N GLY A 24 -1.39 -16.37 0.28
CA GLY A 24 -1.74 -14.95 0.34
C GLY A 24 -3.22 -14.78 0.71
N ARG A 25 -3.50 -13.80 1.61
CA ARG A 25 -4.88 -13.51 1.99
C ARG A 25 -5.68 -13.02 0.79
N ASP A 26 -6.88 -13.55 0.65
CA ASP A 26 -7.87 -13.01 -0.27
C ASP A 26 -8.44 -11.71 0.30
N LEU A 27 -8.02 -10.59 -0.29
CA LEU A 27 -8.43 -9.26 0.12
C LEU A 27 -9.15 -8.59 -1.05
N PRO A 28 -10.40 -8.09 -0.87
CA PRO A 28 -11.21 -7.61 -1.99
C PRO A 28 -10.58 -6.44 -2.76
N TRP A 29 -9.71 -5.65 -2.13
CA TRP A 29 -8.96 -4.60 -2.82
C TRP A 29 -7.76 -5.11 -3.64
N ARG A 30 -7.50 -6.44 -3.65
CA ARG A 30 -6.55 -7.12 -4.55
C ARG A 30 -7.22 -7.76 -5.75
N ASP A 31 -8.55 -7.78 -5.76
CA ASP A 31 -9.32 -8.27 -6.90
C ASP A 31 -9.00 -7.41 -8.13
N PRO A 32 -8.72 -8.04 -9.30
CA PRO A 32 -8.49 -7.32 -10.55
C PRO A 32 -9.63 -6.36 -10.96
N ASP A 33 -10.86 -6.65 -10.52
CA ASP A 33 -12.04 -5.83 -10.79
C ASP A 33 -12.24 -4.72 -9.74
N CYS A 34 -11.41 -4.65 -8.70
CA CYS A 34 -11.47 -3.58 -7.72
C CYS A 34 -11.11 -2.23 -8.36
N SER A 35 -11.99 -1.25 -8.20
CA SER A 35 -11.75 0.08 -8.73
C SER A 35 -10.50 0.74 -8.11
N PRO A 36 -9.81 1.64 -8.84
CA PRO A 36 -8.72 2.44 -8.26
C PRO A 36 -9.12 3.21 -7.00
N TRP A 37 -10.40 3.61 -6.90
CA TRP A 37 -10.94 4.22 -5.69
C TRP A 37 -11.00 3.25 -4.52
N GLY A 38 -11.42 2.01 -4.74
CA GLY A 38 -11.42 0.96 -3.72
C GLY A 38 -10.01 0.67 -3.20
N VAL A 39 -9.02 0.59 -4.11
CA VAL A 39 -7.60 0.44 -3.73
C VAL A 39 -7.13 1.65 -2.92
N TYR A 40 -7.42 2.87 -3.36
CA TYR A 40 -7.05 4.10 -2.66
C TYR A 40 -7.62 4.14 -1.22
N LEU A 41 -8.90 3.81 -1.05
CA LEU A 41 -9.54 3.71 0.25
C LEU A 41 -8.84 2.69 1.15
N SER A 42 -8.55 1.49 0.63
CA SER A 42 -7.90 0.42 1.40
C SER A 42 -6.52 0.84 1.91
N GLU A 43 -5.72 1.52 1.08
CA GLU A 43 -4.38 1.99 1.44
C GLU A 43 -4.42 3.03 2.56
N VAL A 44 -5.36 3.97 2.51
CA VAL A 44 -5.52 4.97 3.57
C VAL A 44 -6.10 4.35 4.85
N MET A 45 -7.10 3.47 4.73
CA MET A 45 -7.74 2.82 5.89
C MET A 45 -6.80 1.86 6.61
N SER A 46 -5.92 1.16 5.88
CA SER A 46 -4.98 0.18 6.45
C SER A 46 -3.80 0.80 7.18
N GLN A 47 -3.58 2.12 7.08
CA GLN A 47 -2.53 2.79 7.85
C GLN A 47 -2.73 2.57 9.36
N GLN A 48 -1.82 1.83 10.00
CA GLN A 48 -1.85 1.51 11.42
C GLN A 48 -3.17 0.86 11.91
N THR A 49 -3.92 0.23 11.01
CA THR A 49 -5.21 -0.42 11.35
C THR A 49 -5.21 -1.86 10.81
N PRO A 50 -5.51 -2.87 11.65
CA PRO A 50 -5.60 -4.25 11.20
C PRO A 50 -6.67 -4.46 10.14
N VAL A 51 -6.38 -5.31 9.14
CA VAL A 51 -7.27 -5.65 8.02
C VAL A 51 -8.68 -6.05 8.47
N ALA A 52 -8.78 -6.87 9.52
CA ALA A 52 -10.08 -7.32 10.06
C ALA A 52 -10.99 -6.16 10.53
N ARG A 53 -10.41 -5.00 10.86
CA ARG A 53 -11.17 -3.79 11.20
C ARG A 53 -11.45 -2.93 9.98
N VAL A 54 -10.56 -2.95 9.00
CA VAL A 54 -10.68 -2.16 7.76
C VAL A 54 -11.79 -2.72 6.88
N LEU A 55 -11.79 -4.02 6.65
CA LEU A 55 -12.68 -4.68 5.67
C LEU A 55 -14.15 -4.26 5.80
N PRO A 56 -14.82 -4.40 6.97
CA PRO A 56 -16.24 -4.05 7.06
C PRO A 56 -16.52 -2.55 6.92
N VAL A 57 -15.55 -1.68 7.18
CA VAL A 57 -15.71 -0.23 6.98
C VAL A 57 -15.49 0.12 5.51
N TRP A 58 -14.52 -0.49 4.85
CA TRP A 58 -14.22 -0.33 3.44
C TRP A 58 -15.41 -0.72 2.56
N GLU A 59 -16.05 -1.86 2.85
CA GLU A 59 -17.26 -2.32 2.15
C GLU A 59 -18.40 -1.29 2.28
N ARG A 60 -18.70 -0.83 3.50
CA ARG A 60 -19.74 0.19 3.74
C ARG A 60 -19.42 1.53 3.07
N TRP A 61 -18.15 1.89 2.97
CA TRP A 61 -17.74 3.12 2.29
C TRP A 61 -17.95 3.02 0.79
N LEU A 62 -17.60 1.91 0.16
CA LEU A 62 -17.83 1.69 -1.27
C LEU A 62 -19.32 1.53 -1.62
N GLU A 63 -20.11 0.93 -0.75
CA GLU A 63 -21.55 0.88 -0.92
C GLU A 63 -22.17 2.29 -0.90
N ARG A 64 -21.74 3.14 0.02
CA ARG A 64 -22.26 4.51 0.15
C ARG A 64 -21.65 5.50 -0.86
N TRP A 65 -20.37 5.38 -1.10
CA TRP A 65 -19.58 6.28 -1.96
C TRP A 65 -18.74 5.47 -2.96
N PRO A 66 -19.38 4.93 -4.02
CA PRO A 66 -18.69 4.08 -5.00
C PRO A 66 -17.64 4.83 -5.82
N THR A 67 -17.70 6.17 -5.85
CA THR A 67 -16.73 7.03 -6.55
C THR A 67 -16.23 8.18 -5.66
N PRO A 68 -15.10 8.81 -5.99
CA PRO A 68 -14.65 10.03 -5.33
C PRO A 68 -15.72 11.15 -5.35
N ALA A 69 -16.47 11.26 -6.45
CA ALA A 69 -17.50 12.29 -6.59
C ALA A 69 -18.65 12.12 -5.58
N ASP A 70 -19.03 10.87 -5.29
CA ASP A 70 -20.08 10.59 -4.29
C ASP A 70 -19.63 11.02 -2.89
N LEU A 71 -18.37 10.74 -2.51
CA LEU A 71 -17.82 11.17 -1.23
C LEU A 71 -17.68 12.70 -1.15
N ALA A 72 -17.22 13.34 -2.23
CA ALA A 72 -17.05 14.79 -2.27
C ALA A 72 -18.37 15.54 -2.19
N ALA A 73 -19.46 14.94 -2.70
CA ALA A 73 -20.82 15.51 -2.63
C ALA A 73 -21.44 15.42 -1.24
N ASP A 74 -20.95 14.54 -0.37
CA ASP A 74 -21.43 14.39 1.00
C ASP A 74 -20.64 15.30 1.96
N SER A 75 -21.09 15.45 3.19
CA SER A 75 -20.42 16.29 4.17
C SER A 75 -19.17 15.62 4.75
N PRO A 76 -18.12 16.39 5.12
CA PRO A 76 -16.96 15.82 5.80
C PRO A 76 -17.33 15.17 7.16
N GLY A 77 -18.42 15.62 7.78
CA GLY A 77 -18.95 15.02 9.02
C GLY A 77 -19.46 13.60 8.81
N GLU A 78 -20.05 13.29 7.65
CA GLU A 78 -20.48 11.93 7.30
C GLU A 78 -19.27 11.01 7.10
N ALA A 79 -18.23 11.48 6.42
CA ALA A 79 -16.98 10.73 6.29
C ALA A 79 -16.41 10.32 7.67
N VAL A 80 -16.38 11.26 8.62
CA VAL A 80 -15.91 10.98 9.99
C VAL A 80 -16.85 10.01 10.72
N ARG A 81 -18.16 10.14 10.55
CA ARG A 81 -19.15 9.24 11.17
C ARG A 81 -19.00 7.81 10.64
N MET A 82 -18.87 7.65 9.34
CA MET A 82 -18.70 6.35 8.67
C MET A 82 -17.31 5.74 8.88
N TRP A 83 -16.33 6.53 9.37
CA TRP A 83 -14.99 6.03 9.72
C TRP A 83 -14.99 5.06 10.89
N ASP A 84 -16.04 5.13 11.72
CA ASP A 84 -16.26 4.23 12.85
C ASP A 84 -15.02 4.16 13.78
N ARG A 85 -14.61 2.94 14.14
CA ARG A 85 -13.52 2.67 15.09
C ARG A 85 -12.16 2.42 14.43
N LEU A 86 -11.91 2.92 13.21
CA LEU A 86 -10.60 2.75 12.56
C LEU A 86 -9.46 3.51 13.27
N GLY A 87 -9.82 4.50 14.11
CA GLY A 87 -8.85 5.37 14.77
C GLY A 87 -8.31 6.47 13.83
N TYR A 88 -7.66 7.48 14.41
CA TYR A 88 -7.10 8.60 13.67
C TYR A 88 -8.09 9.24 12.68
N PRO A 89 -9.21 9.83 13.14
CA PRO A 89 -10.32 10.27 12.29
C PRO A 89 -9.94 11.36 11.28
N ARG A 90 -8.81 12.03 11.46
CA ARG A 90 -8.26 12.95 10.45
C ARG A 90 -8.02 12.28 9.09
N ARG A 91 -7.84 10.95 9.05
CA ARG A 91 -7.71 10.22 7.78
C ARG A 91 -9.01 10.25 6.98
N ALA A 92 -10.17 10.17 7.64
CA ALA A 92 -11.46 10.32 6.97
C ALA A 92 -11.63 11.71 6.36
N LEU A 93 -11.22 12.76 7.07
CA LEU A 93 -11.23 14.14 6.53
C LEU A 93 -10.27 14.26 5.33
N ARG A 94 -9.07 13.66 5.41
CA ARG A 94 -8.12 13.66 4.29
C ARG A 94 -8.66 12.91 3.07
N LEU A 95 -9.38 11.80 3.27
CA LEU A 95 -10.07 11.10 2.17
C LEU A 95 -11.13 11.98 1.52
N TRP A 96 -11.93 12.68 2.30
CA TRP A 96 -12.92 13.62 1.78
C TRP A 96 -12.25 14.77 1.01
N GLU A 97 -11.21 15.39 1.57
CA GLU A 97 -10.42 16.45 0.90
C GLU A 97 -9.78 15.93 -0.41
N SER A 98 -9.26 14.69 -0.40
CA SER A 98 -8.70 14.06 -1.61
C SER A 98 -9.76 13.81 -2.66
N ALA A 99 -10.96 13.34 -2.26
CA ALA A 99 -12.07 13.13 -3.17
C ALA A 99 -12.52 14.45 -3.82
N ALA A 100 -12.61 15.54 -3.04
CA ALA A 100 -12.89 16.87 -3.57
C ALA A 100 -11.82 17.34 -4.56
N ALA A 101 -10.53 17.11 -4.25
CA ALA A 101 -9.42 17.45 -5.15
C ALA A 101 -9.45 16.60 -6.44
N MET A 102 -9.85 15.32 -6.36
CA MET A 102 -10.03 14.46 -7.53
C MET A 102 -11.15 14.98 -8.44
N VAL A 103 -12.26 15.44 -7.87
CA VAL A 103 -13.34 16.06 -8.64
C VAL A 103 -12.88 17.36 -9.31
N GLU A 104 -12.15 18.21 -8.59
CA GLU A 104 -11.70 19.51 -9.06
C GLU A 104 -10.65 19.42 -10.18
N ARG A 105 -9.75 18.41 -10.13
CA ARG A 105 -8.51 18.40 -10.93
C ARG A 105 -8.34 17.17 -11.80
N HIS A 106 -9.11 16.09 -11.56
CA HIS A 106 -8.91 14.79 -12.18
C HIS A 106 -10.24 14.15 -12.63
N ASP A 107 -11.24 14.96 -13.01
CA ASP A 107 -12.54 14.52 -13.52
C ASP A 107 -13.24 13.47 -12.61
N GLY A 108 -13.05 13.57 -11.29
CA GLY A 108 -13.61 12.66 -10.32
C GLY A 108 -12.97 11.27 -10.29
N GLN A 109 -11.79 11.12 -10.89
CA GLN A 109 -11.06 9.85 -10.93
C GLN A 109 -9.82 9.91 -10.03
N VAL A 110 -9.40 8.74 -9.52
CA VAL A 110 -8.08 8.60 -8.89
C VAL A 110 -7.01 8.83 -9.96
N PRO A 111 -6.10 9.79 -9.80
CA PRO A 111 -5.07 10.05 -10.79
C PRO A 111 -4.12 8.87 -10.92
N ARG A 112 -3.67 8.61 -12.16
CA ARG A 112 -2.74 7.54 -12.47
C ARG A 112 -1.28 7.93 -12.25
N ASP A 113 -1.00 9.20 -12.47
CA ASP A 113 0.35 9.73 -12.32
C ASP A 113 0.74 9.81 -10.85
N HIS A 114 1.99 9.43 -10.55
CA HIS A 114 2.48 9.40 -9.17
C HIS A 114 2.57 10.81 -8.54
N ASP A 115 2.94 11.81 -9.31
CA ASP A 115 3.12 13.16 -8.79
C ASP A 115 1.75 13.80 -8.53
N ASP A 116 0.75 13.48 -9.36
CA ASP A 116 -0.64 13.84 -9.13
C ASP A 116 -1.20 13.15 -7.88
N LEU A 117 -0.89 11.87 -7.69
CA LEU A 117 -1.24 11.15 -6.44
C LEU A 117 -0.60 11.81 -5.22
N LEU A 118 0.68 12.16 -5.32
CA LEU A 118 1.42 12.80 -4.22
C LEU A 118 0.89 14.20 -3.89
N ALA A 119 0.29 14.88 -4.87
CA ALA A 119 -0.32 16.21 -4.69
C ALA A 119 -1.70 16.17 -4.01
N LEU A 120 -2.28 14.97 -3.82
CA LEU A 120 -3.56 14.83 -3.12
C LEU A 120 -3.42 15.08 -1.61
N PRO A 121 -4.42 15.69 -0.96
CA PRO A 121 -4.43 15.93 0.47
C PRO A 121 -4.23 14.66 1.30
N GLY A 122 -3.20 14.62 2.14
CA GLY A 122 -2.93 13.50 3.04
C GLY A 122 -2.23 12.29 2.41
N VAL A 123 -1.85 12.39 1.14
CA VAL A 123 -1.06 11.37 0.44
C VAL A 123 0.43 11.66 0.63
N GLY A 124 1.13 10.68 1.18
CA GLY A 124 2.59 10.70 1.29
C GLY A 124 3.24 9.75 0.25
N PRO A 125 4.60 9.75 0.17
CA PRO A 125 5.34 8.94 -0.80
C PRO A 125 4.95 7.45 -0.80
N TYR A 126 4.72 6.87 0.38
CA TYR A 126 4.26 5.48 0.49
C TYR A 126 2.89 5.29 -0.20
N THR A 127 1.90 6.10 0.17
CA THR A 127 0.53 5.96 -0.35
C THR A 127 0.48 6.20 -1.86
N ALA A 128 1.21 7.21 -2.37
CA ALA A 128 1.31 7.47 -3.80
C ALA A 128 1.91 6.27 -4.55
N ALA A 129 3.02 5.71 -4.06
CA ALA A 129 3.65 4.53 -4.67
C ALA A 129 2.74 3.29 -4.60
N ALA A 130 2.08 3.05 -3.46
CA ALA A 130 1.17 1.92 -3.27
C ALA A 130 -0.03 1.98 -4.21
N VAL A 131 -0.69 3.13 -4.31
CA VAL A 131 -1.82 3.32 -5.23
C VAL A 131 -1.38 3.21 -6.69
N ALA A 132 -0.27 3.83 -7.08
CA ALA A 132 0.27 3.70 -8.43
C ALA A 132 0.57 2.24 -8.79
N SER A 133 1.14 1.48 -7.85
CA SER A 133 1.45 0.06 -8.05
C SER A 133 0.19 -0.80 -8.09
N PHE A 134 -0.63 -0.74 -7.04
CA PHE A 134 -1.73 -1.70 -6.87
C PHE A 134 -2.97 -1.40 -7.70
N ALA A 135 -3.26 -0.11 -7.96
CA ALA A 135 -4.42 0.26 -8.78
C ALA A 135 -4.10 0.36 -10.27
N PHE A 136 -2.85 0.66 -10.64
CA PHE A 136 -2.50 0.97 -12.03
C PHE A 136 -1.37 0.12 -12.59
N GLY A 137 -0.79 -0.76 -11.80
CA GLY A 137 0.31 -1.62 -12.24
C GLY A 137 1.61 -0.86 -12.54
N ASP A 138 1.83 0.31 -11.96
CA ASP A 138 3.13 1.00 -12.05
C ASP A 138 4.17 0.23 -11.21
N PRO A 139 5.30 -0.22 -11.77
CA PRO A 139 6.28 -1.04 -11.05
C PRO A 139 7.13 -0.24 -10.05
N ARG A 140 6.51 0.68 -9.32
CA ARG A 140 7.17 1.46 -8.27
C ARG A 140 7.43 0.62 -7.04
N THR A 141 8.52 0.92 -6.37
CA THR A 141 8.89 0.28 -5.10
C THR A 141 7.99 0.77 -3.98
N VAL A 142 7.26 -0.15 -3.35
CA VAL A 142 6.38 0.13 -2.21
C VAL A 142 7.06 -0.36 -0.93
N VAL A 143 7.39 0.56 -0.02
CA VAL A 143 8.17 0.24 1.19
C VAL A 143 7.42 0.65 2.45
N ASP A 144 6.84 -0.35 3.10
CA ASP A 144 6.28 -0.23 4.45
C ASP A 144 7.21 -0.84 5.51
N THR A 145 6.78 -0.87 6.76
CA THR A 145 7.53 -1.48 7.86
C THR A 145 7.71 -2.99 7.71
N ASN A 146 6.81 -3.67 6.99
CA ASN A 146 6.89 -5.11 6.74
C ASN A 146 7.97 -5.39 5.69
N VAL A 147 7.94 -4.70 4.56
CA VAL A 147 8.94 -4.81 3.48
C VAL A 147 10.33 -4.51 4.03
N ARG A 148 10.49 -3.40 4.76
CA ARG A 148 11.77 -3.04 5.40
C ARG A 148 12.31 -4.17 6.28
N ARG A 149 11.46 -4.76 7.11
CA ARG A 149 11.83 -5.86 7.99
C ARG A 149 12.20 -7.13 7.23
N VAL A 150 11.44 -7.48 6.19
CA VAL A 150 11.74 -8.61 5.32
C VAL A 150 13.11 -8.42 4.69
N LEU A 151 13.37 -7.30 4.01
CA LEU A 151 14.64 -7.04 3.34
C LEU A 151 15.82 -6.95 4.31
N ALA A 152 15.64 -6.33 5.47
CA ALA A 152 16.66 -6.30 6.50
C ALA A 152 17.11 -7.71 6.90
N ARG A 153 16.17 -8.64 7.10
CA ARG A 153 16.47 -10.01 7.55
C ARG A 153 16.94 -10.92 6.43
N THR A 154 16.31 -10.85 5.24
CA THR A 154 16.58 -11.80 4.15
C THR A 154 17.75 -11.38 3.26
N VAL A 155 18.00 -10.09 3.11
CA VAL A 155 19.02 -9.55 2.20
C VAL A 155 20.20 -8.95 2.99
N SER A 156 19.93 -8.09 3.97
CA SER A 156 21.00 -7.44 4.74
C SER A 156 21.52 -8.30 5.90
N GLY A 157 20.85 -9.40 6.29
CA GLY A 157 21.25 -10.23 7.44
C GLY A 157 21.13 -9.53 8.79
N THR A 158 20.31 -8.47 8.89
CA THR A 158 20.11 -7.70 10.13
C THR A 158 18.75 -8.01 10.75
N GLN A 159 18.71 -8.13 12.06
CA GLN A 159 17.48 -8.48 12.78
C GLN A 159 16.41 -7.38 12.70
N HIS A 160 16.81 -6.13 12.72
CA HIS A 160 15.93 -4.97 12.77
C HIS A 160 16.24 -3.99 11.65
N ALA A 161 15.18 -3.44 11.04
CA ALA A 161 15.29 -2.27 10.19
C ALA A 161 15.64 -1.02 11.03
N ALA A 162 16.14 0.02 10.39
CA ALA A 162 16.42 1.29 11.06
C ALA A 162 15.13 1.88 11.71
N PRO A 163 15.23 2.77 12.72
CA PRO A 163 14.05 3.37 13.37
C PRO A 163 13.13 4.12 12.38
N ALA A 164 13.71 4.76 11.37
CA ALA A 164 12.98 5.42 10.27
C ALA A 164 13.48 4.91 8.92
N LEU A 165 12.67 5.07 7.86
CA LEU A 165 13.08 4.71 6.49
C LEU A 165 14.31 5.55 6.09
N THR A 166 15.36 4.86 5.70
CA THR A 166 16.63 5.48 5.27
C THR A 166 16.78 5.41 3.75
N ALA A 167 17.62 6.29 3.20
CA ALA A 167 17.97 6.24 1.78
C ALA A 167 18.68 4.92 1.39
N ALA A 168 19.39 4.27 2.33
CA ALA A 168 20.01 2.97 2.11
C ALA A 168 18.97 1.86 2.00
N GLU A 169 17.96 1.85 2.88
CA GLU A 169 16.85 0.89 2.80
C GLU A 169 16.02 1.08 1.55
N MET A 170 15.81 2.33 1.12
CA MET A 170 15.11 2.60 -0.14
C MET A 170 15.88 2.06 -1.33
N ARG A 171 17.20 2.34 -1.43
CA ARG A 171 18.04 1.76 -2.48
C ARG A 171 18.08 0.22 -2.46
N LEU A 172 18.07 -0.39 -1.29
CA LEU A 172 17.98 -1.84 -1.15
C LEU A 172 16.64 -2.36 -1.68
N ALA A 173 15.55 -1.69 -1.37
CA ALA A 173 14.22 -2.06 -1.86
C ALA A 173 14.14 -1.90 -3.39
N ASP A 174 14.64 -0.80 -3.95
CA ASP A 174 14.72 -0.59 -5.39
C ASP A 174 15.54 -1.69 -6.08
N ALA A 175 16.71 -2.01 -5.54
CA ALA A 175 17.57 -3.09 -6.06
C ALA A 175 16.95 -4.49 -5.88
N SER A 176 15.94 -4.62 -5.03
CA SER A 176 15.21 -5.87 -4.77
C SER A 176 13.95 -6.02 -5.61
N MET A 177 13.63 -5.07 -6.47
CA MET A 177 12.49 -5.19 -7.38
C MET A 177 12.77 -6.17 -8.51
N PRO A 178 11.82 -7.06 -8.86
CA PRO A 178 11.90 -7.82 -10.10
C PRO A 178 11.95 -6.90 -11.33
N ALA A 179 12.67 -7.30 -12.36
CA ALA A 179 12.74 -6.53 -13.61
C ALA A 179 11.44 -6.61 -14.44
N ASP A 180 10.70 -7.70 -14.30
CA ASP A 180 9.40 -7.86 -14.93
C ASP A 180 8.34 -7.05 -14.19
N ARG A 181 7.50 -6.32 -14.94
CA ARG A 181 6.51 -5.38 -14.39
C ARG A 181 5.45 -6.06 -13.54
N ASP A 182 4.92 -7.18 -14.01
CA ASP A 182 3.85 -7.88 -13.31
C ASP A 182 4.41 -8.56 -12.05
N ALA A 183 5.60 -9.15 -12.16
CA ALA A 183 6.32 -9.68 -11.02
C ALA A 183 6.67 -8.60 -9.99
N ALA A 184 7.01 -7.37 -10.42
CA ALA A 184 7.30 -6.25 -9.53
C ALA A 184 6.08 -5.84 -8.70
N ASN A 185 4.89 -5.71 -9.33
CA ASN A 185 3.66 -5.39 -8.62
C ASN A 185 3.27 -6.49 -7.63
N ARG A 186 3.37 -7.74 -8.05
CA ARG A 186 3.11 -8.89 -7.18
C ARG A 186 4.12 -8.98 -6.05
N TRP A 187 5.40 -8.66 -6.29
CA TRP A 187 6.45 -8.60 -5.28
C TRP A 187 6.15 -7.59 -4.18
N ASN A 188 5.66 -6.39 -4.53
CA ASN A 188 5.25 -5.41 -3.55
C ASN A 188 4.20 -6.00 -2.57
N ALA A 189 3.12 -6.59 -3.10
CA ALA A 189 2.09 -7.21 -2.27
C ALA A 189 2.61 -8.42 -1.48
N ALA A 190 3.38 -9.30 -2.13
CA ALA A 190 3.90 -10.53 -1.54
C ALA A 190 4.92 -10.26 -0.41
N SER A 191 5.81 -9.30 -0.59
CA SER A 191 6.79 -8.93 0.44
C SER A 191 6.15 -8.28 1.66
N MET A 192 5.11 -7.45 1.47
CA MET A 192 4.29 -6.92 2.57
C MET A 192 3.56 -8.03 3.32
N GLU A 193 2.94 -8.97 2.59
CA GLU A 193 2.21 -10.11 3.15
C GLU A 193 3.14 -11.04 3.93
N LEU A 194 4.33 -11.34 3.38
CA LEU A 194 5.35 -12.13 4.07
C LEU A 194 5.75 -11.48 5.40
N GLY A 195 5.91 -10.17 5.41
CA GLY A 195 6.20 -9.41 6.62
C GLY A 195 5.06 -9.44 7.64
N ALA A 196 3.82 -9.44 7.18
CA ALA A 196 2.64 -9.46 8.03
C ALA A 196 2.37 -10.83 8.66
N LEU A 197 2.56 -11.92 7.89
CA LEU A 197 2.15 -13.28 8.31
C LEU A 197 3.29 -14.15 8.82
N VAL A 198 4.48 -14.04 8.25
CA VAL A 198 5.62 -14.93 8.54
C VAL A 198 6.76 -14.17 9.23
N CYS A 199 7.30 -13.17 8.56
CA CYS A 199 8.42 -12.37 9.07
C CYS A 199 7.95 -11.29 10.04
N THR A 200 7.20 -11.69 11.08
CA THR A 200 6.60 -10.77 12.04
C THR A 200 7.65 -10.08 12.93
N ALA A 201 7.27 -8.97 13.57
CA ALA A 201 8.21 -8.14 14.31
C ALA A 201 8.80 -8.87 15.55
N ARG A 202 7.97 -9.60 16.32
CA ARG A 202 8.36 -10.18 17.60
C ARG A 202 8.58 -11.69 17.57
N ALA A 203 7.83 -12.42 16.76
CA ALA A 203 7.87 -13.88 16.71
C ALA A 203 7.80 -14.35 15.25
N PRO A 204 8.90 -14.23 14.49
CA PRO A 204 8.93 -14.71 13.11
C PRO A 204 8.73 -16.22 13.07
N ARG A 205 8.05 -16.69 12.01
CA ARG A 205 7.70 -18.11 11.82
C ARG A 205 8.49 -18.73 10.65
N CYS A 206 9.68 -18.22 10.40
CA CYS A 206 10.59 -18.72 9.36
C CYS A 206 11.59 -19.74 9.90
#